data_59558bcca7cd7319408f1cb95037fea2
#
_entry.id   59558bcca7cd7319408f1cb95037fea2
#
_cell.length_a   1.000
_cell.length_b   1.000
_cell.length_c   1.000
_cell.angle_alpha   90.00
_cell.angle_beta   90.00
_cell.angle_gamma   90.00
#
_symmetry.space_group_name_H-M   'P 1'
#
loop_
_entity.id
_entity.type
_entity.pdbx_description
1 polymer ?
#
loop_
_entity_poly.entity_id
_entity_poly.type
_entity_poly.pdbx_seq_one_letter_code
_entity_poly.pdbx_strand_id
1 'polypeptide(L)'
;YGFDPEESGQVFYSVFDFGGGTTDFDFGVWRESKSSKYDYTIEHFGASGDRYLGGENILAELAFYIFRSNEAKLREERISFTRPPMCPDFAGSETLISDSREARVNMRNLTERLRPIWEHTDEEVVDQSGAINVNLFRNDGTEAVGLSLITNRERVERLIYRRIEKGI
;
A
#
# COMPACT_ATOMS: atom_id res chain seq x y z
N TYR A 1 -27.90 -3.77 -7.55
CA TYR A 1 -28.40 -5.16 -7.55
C TYR A 1 -29.36 -5.28 -6.38
N GLY A 2 -30.65 -5.51 -6.67
CA GLY A 2 -31.64 -5.78 -5.63
C GLY A 2 -31.46 -7.21 -5.12
N PHE A 3 -31.10 -7.33 -3.85
CA PHE A 3 -31.19 -8.62 -3.16
C PHE A 3 -32.60 -8.73 -2.64
N ASP A 4 -33.33 -9.77 -3.04
CA ASP A 4 -34.67 -10.03 -2.57
C ASP A 4 -34.64 -11.25 -1.64
N PRO A 5 -34.69 -11.05 -0.32
CA PRO A 5 -34.79 -12.12 0.65
C PRO A 5 -36.13 -12.86 0.55
N GLU A 6 -37.18 -12.25 -0.07
CA GLU A 6 -38.50 -12.83 -0.18
C GLU A 6 -38.51 -14.10 -1.05
N GLU A 7 -37.61 -14.21 -2.04
CA GLU A 7 -37.51 -15.43 -2.87
C GLU A 7 -36.82 -16.62 -2.18
N SER A 8 -35.85 -16.36 -1.28
CA SER A 8 -35.01 -17.39 -0.66
C SER A 8 -35.16 -17.50 0.86
N GLY A 9 -35.89 -16.56 1.49
CA GLY A 9 -36.01 -16.43 2.94
C GLY A 9 -34.73 -15.97 3.66
N GLN A 10 -33.58 -15.95 2.96
CA GLN A 10 -32.30 -15.47 3.47
C GLN A 10 -31.31 -15.17 2.34
N VAL A 11 -30.44 -14.19 2.56
CA VAL A 11 -29.34 -13.84 1.65
C VAL A 11 -28.02 -13.80 2.43
N PHE A 12 -27.06 -14.58 1.98
CA PHE A 12 -25.69 -14.48 2.51
C PHE A 12 -25.02 -13.25 1.90
N TYR A 13 -24.33 -12.47 2.73
CA TYR A 13 -23.56 -11.34 2.29
C TYR A 13 -22.08 -11.46 2.70
N SER A 14 -21.23 -10.87 1.91
CA SER A 14 -19.84 -10.63 2.24
C SER A 14 -19.49 -9.22 1.79
N VAL A 15 -18.92 -8.44 2.69
CA VAL A 15 -18.39 -7.09 2.40
C VAL A 15 -16.87 -7.18 2.47
N PHE A 16 -16.25 -6.66 1.44
CA PHE A 16 -14.81 -6.50 1.35
C PHE A 16 -14.52 -5.02 1.14
N ASP A 17 -13.87 -4.39 2.10
CA ASP A 17 -13.44 -3.00 2.03
C ASP A 17 -11.91 -2.94 1.98
N PHE A 18 -11.39 -2.54 0.83
CA PHE A 18 -9.96 -2.32 0.62
C PHE A 18 -9.69 -0.82 0.58
N GLY A 19 -9.24 -0.28 1.72
CA GLY A 19 -8.94 1.12 1.89
C GLY A 19 -7.48 1.49 1.58
N GLY A 20 -7.13 2.74 1.83
CA GLY A 20 -5.75 3.22 1.69
C GLY A 20 -4.79 2.61 2.72
N GLY A 21 -5.25 2.39 3.95
CA GLY A 21 -4.43 1.88 5.05
C GLY A 21 -4.77 0.48 5.51
N THR A 22 -6.04 0.07 5.39
CA THR A 22 -6.57 -1.18 5.94
C THR A 22 -7.37 -1.95 4.91
N THR A 23 -7.58 -3.21 5.21
CA THR A 23 -8.56 -4.07 4.54
C THR A 23 -9.46 -4.67 5.58
N ASP A 24 -10.76 -4.61 5.35
CA ASP A 24 -11.77 -5.13 6.27
C ASP A 24 -12.70 -6.11 5.54
N PHE A 25 -13.07 -7.18 6.25
CA PHE A 25 -14.00 -8.21 5.81
C PHE A 25 -15.13 -8.34 6.81
N ASP A 26 -16.35 -8.37 6.34
CA ASP A 26 -17.54 -8.70 7.12
C ASP A 26 -18.41 -9.67 6.34
N PHE A 27 -18.96 -10.66 7.02
CA PHE A 27 -19.83 -11.65 6.40
C PHE A 27 -20.92 -12.16 7.35
N GLY A 28 -22.06 -12.46 6.78
CA GLY A 28 -23.20 -12.89 7.55
C GLY A 28 -24.40 -13.30 6.68
N VAL A 29 -25.56 -13.30 7.28
CA VAL A 29 -26.81 -13.59 6.62
C VAL A 29 -27.85 -12.53 6.94
N TRP A 30 -28.56 -12.11 5.93
CA TRP A 30 -29.71 -11.25 6.01
C TRP A 30 -30.98 -12.11 5.83
N ARG A 31 -31.94 -12.02 6.76
CA ARG A 31 -33.19 -12.79 6.77
C ARG A 31 -34.37 -11.89 7.06
N GLU A 32 -35.55 -12.35 6.66
CA GLU A 32 -36.80 -11.77 7.19
C GLU A 32 -36.83 -11.87 8.72
N SER A 33 -37.32 -10.82 9.33
CA SER A 33 -37.47 -10.79 10.78
C SER A 33 -38.68 -11.54 11.24
N LYS A 34 -38.53 -12.30 12.31
CA LYS A 34 -39.71 -12.90 13.02
C LYS A 34 -40.40 -11.91 13.97
N SER A 35 -39.86 -10.68 14.08
CA SER A 35 -40.37 -9.61 14.92
C SER A 35 -41.30 -8.72 14.12
N SER A 36 -42.45 -8.35 14.68
CA SER A 36 -43.36 -7.36 14.08
C SER A 36 -42.81 -5.93 14.09
N LYS A 37 -41.64 -5.71 14.70
CA LYS A 37 -41.00 -4.40 14.83
C LYS A 37 -40.01 -4.09 13.70
N TYR A 38 -39.45 -5.11 13.08
CA TYR A 38 -38.43 -4.99 12.04
C TYR A 38 -38.78 -5.93 10.90
N ASP A 39 -38.58 -5.48 9.66
CA ASP A 39 -38.81 -6.30 8.47
C ASP A 39 -37.70 -7.33 8.29
N TYR A 40 -36.49 -6.99 8.64
CA TYR A 40 -35.30 -7.84 8.45
C TYR A 40 -34.41 -7.89 9.67
N THR A 41 -33.61 -8.95 9.76
CA THR A 41 -32.52 -9.13 10.73
C THR A 41 -31.23 -9.48 10.02
N ILE A 42 -30.11 -8.95 10.50
CA ILE A 42 -28.77 -9.30 10.05
C ILE A 42 -28.09 -10.10 11.16
N GLU A 43 -27.59 -11.27 10.81
CA GLU A 43 -26.77 -12.09 11.69
C GLU A 43 -25.35 -12.13 11.18
N HIS A 44 -24.43 -11.53 11.94
CA HIS A 44 -23.00 -11.53 11.63
C HIS A 44 -22.37 -12.86 11.99
N PHE A 45 -21.62 -13.46 11.09
CA PHE A 45 -20.86 -14.69 11.33
C PHE A 45 -19.45 -14.37 11.78
N GLY A 46 -18.89 -13.27 11.31
CA GLY A 46 -17.58 -12.82 11.68
C GLY A 46 -17.15 -11.58 10.90
N ALA A 47 -16.14 -10.93 11.44
CA ALA A 47 -15.42 -9.86 10.79
C ALA A 47 -13.92 -10.08 11.00
N SER A 48 -13.11 -9.69 10.02
CA SER A 48 -11.66 -9.75 10.08
C SER A 48 -11.08 -8.58 9.29
N GLY A 49 -9.79 -8.33 9.47
CA GLY A 49 -9.14 -7.28 8.70
C GLY A 49 -7.63 -7.31 8.87
N ASP A 50 -6.93 -6.68 7.94
CA ASP A 50 -5.49 -6.43 8.03
C ASP A 50 -5.25 -4.92 8.11
N ARG A 51 -4.63 -4.46 9.20
CA ARG A 51 -4.34 -3.05 9.47
C ARG A 51 -3.25 -2.46 8.58
N TYR A 52 -2.55 -3.30 7.83
CA TYR A 52 -1.43 -2.91 6.99
C TYR A 52 -1.59 -3.33 5.53
N LEU A 53 -2.70 -3.97 5.18
CA LEU A 53 -3.05 -4.31 3.81
C LEU A 53 -3.96 -3.23 3.23
N GLY A 54 -3.37 -2.13 2.79
CA GLY A 54 -4.06 -1.04 2.10
C GLY A 54 -3.17 -0.46 1.03
N GLY A 55 -3.75 0.25 0.07
CA GLY A 55 -3.03 0.78 -1.10
C GLY A 55 -1.83 1.64 -0.74
N GLU A 56 -1.96 2.54 0.24
CA GLU A 56 -0.87 3.41 0.71
C GLU A 56 0.25 2.63 1.39
N ASN A 57 -0.09 1.61 2.16
CA ASN A 57 0.91 0.76 2.81
C ASN A 57 1.70 -0.05 1.79
N ILE A 58 1.03 -0.58 0.77
CA ILE A 58 1.69 -1.30 -0.32
C ILE A 58 2.62 -0.36 -1.10
N LEU A 59 2.18 0.86 -1.42
CA LEU A 59 3.02 1.87 -2.07
C LEU A 59 4.24 2.24 -1.21
N ALA A 60 4.07 2.38 0.11
CA ALA A 60 5.17 2.65 1.03
C ALA A 60 6.18 1.48 1.09
N GLU A 61 5.71 0.23 1.08
CA GLU A 61 6.57 -0.96 0.99
C GLU A 61 7.36 -1.01 -0.33
N LEU A 62 6.72 -0.66 -1.45
CA LEU A 62 7.37 -0.56 -2.76
C LEU A 62 8.45 0.53 -2.79
N ALA A 63 8.12 1.72 -2.26
CA ALA A 63 9.07 2.81 -2.13
C ALA A 63 10.28 2.39 -1.28
N PHE A 64 10.05 1.74 -0.15
CA PHE A 64 11.11 1.22 0.71
C PHE A 64 11.97 0.15 0.02
N TYR A 65 11.34 -0.71 -0.79
CA TYR A 65 12.07 -1.69 -1.59
C TYR A 65 13.00 -1.04 -2.62
N ILE A 66 12.53 -0.02 -3.35
CA ILE A 66 13.33 0.73 -4.32
C ILE A 66 14.46 1.47 -3.60
N PHE A 67 14.17 2.12 -2.47
CA PHE A 67 15.16 2.73 -1.60
C PHE A 67 16.28 1.74 -1.24
N ARG A 68 15.93 0.57 -0.71
CA ARG A 68 16.90 -0.46 -0.34
C ARG A 68 17.72 -0.95 -1.54
N SER A 69 17.13 -1.05 -2.72
CA SER A 69 17.83 -1.46 -3.95
C SER A 69 18.87 -0.42 -4.42
N ASN A 70 18.77 0.82 -3.95
CA ASN A 70 19.66 1.93 -4.29
C ASN A 70 20.48 2.43 -3.09
N GLU A 71 20.65 1.61 -2.05
CA GLU A 71 21.25 2.02 -0.76
C GLU A 71 22.63 2.68 -0.91
N ALA A 72 23.49 2.16 -1.79
CA ALA A 72 24.84 2.71 -2.00
C ALA A 72 24.77 4.16 -2.49
N LYS A 73 23.96 4.44 -3.50
CA LYS A 73 23.77 5.76 -4.07
C LYS A 73 23.14 6.73 -3.07
N LEU A 74 22.12 6.28 -2.34
CA LEU A 74 21.43 7.10 -1.35
C LEU A 74 22.33 7.44 -0.15
N ARG A 75 23.23 6.54 0.22
CA ARG A 75 24.25 6.77 1.25
C ARG A 75 25.26 7.82 0.80
N GLU A 76 25.74 7.75 -0.44
CA GLU A 76 26.62 8.74 -1.05
C GLU A 76 25.98 10.13 -1.08
N GLU A 77 24.71 10.19 -1.48
CA GLU A 77 23.91 11.41 -1.53
C GLU A 77 23.42 11.90 -0.15
N ARG A 78 23.65 11.15 0.94
CA ARG A 78 23.18 11.46 2.30
C ARG A 78 21.66 11.62 2.37
N ILE A 79 20.92 10.74 1.71
CA ILE A 79 19.46 10.74 1.66
C ILE A 79 18.93 9.62 2.55
N SER A 80 18.03 9.98 3.47
CA SER A 80 17.38 9.05 4.38
C SER A 80 15.89 8.89 4.04
N PHE A 81 15.31 7.77 4.50
CA PHE A 81 13.89 7.44 4.36
C PHE A 81 13.31 7.00 5.71
N THR A 82 11.99 7.11 5.86
CA THR A 82 11.28 6.48 6.97
C THR A 82 11.04 5.01 6.66
N ARG A 83 11.01 4.18 7.71
CA ARG A 83 10.72 2.76 7.60
C ARG A 83 9.21 2.50 7.73
N PRO A 84 8.54 1.91 6.72
CA PRO A 84 7.16 1.46 6.88
C PRO A 84 7.05 0.36 7.95
N PRO A 85 5.89 0.25 8.64
CA PRO A 85 5.72 -0.67 9.78
C PRO A 85 6.03 -2.14 9.48
N MET A 86 5.73 -2.60 8.25
CA MET A 86 5.91 -3.99 7.83
C MET A 86 7.28 -4.29 7.23
N CYS A 87 8.14 -3.28 7.10
CA CYS A 87 9.48 -3.46 6.51
C CYS A 87 10.51 -3.75 7.61
N PRO A 88 11.29 -4.85 7.50
CA PRO A 88 12.35 -5.17 8.46
C PRO A 88 13.57 -4.25 8.29
N ASP A 89 14.32 -4.09 9.36
CA ASP A 89 15.66 -3.52 9.28
C ASP A 89 16.58 -4.40 8.41
N PHE A 90 17.62 -3.79 7.88
CA PHE A 90 18.66 -4.48 7.12
C PHE A 90 20.06 -3.95 7.55
N ALA A 91 21.10 -4.70 7.24
CA ALA A 91 22.46 -4.33 7.61
C ALA A 91 22.83 -2.95 7.03
N GLY A 92 23.28 -2.01 7.88
CA GLY A 92 23.60 -0.64 7.49
C GLY A 92 22.39 0.30 7.38
N SER A 93 21.20 -0.14 7.76
CA SER A 93 19.99 0.70 7.71
C SER A 93 20.02 1.87 8.68
N GLU A 94 20.79 1.79 9.75
CA GLU A 94 20.91 2.81 10.80
C GLU A 94 21.38 4.18 10.31
N THR A 95 22.07 4.24 9.17
CA THR A 95 22.52 5.49 8.56
C THR A 95 21.59 6.01 7.48
N LEU A 96 20.59 5.21 7.08
CA LEU A 96 19.67 5.50 5.99
C LEU A 96 18.22 5.65 6.45
N ILE A 97 17.86 5.02 7.57
CA ILE A 97 16.52 5.12 8.14
C ILE A 97 16.52 6.23 9.21
N SER A 98 15.57 7.13 9.09
CA SER A 98 15.42 8.28 9.98
C SER A 98 13.94 8.70 10.07
N ASP A 99 13.56 9.29 11.20
CA ASP A 99 12.26 9.92 11.39
C ASP A 99 12.31 11.45 11.15
N SER A 100 13.37 11.94 10.47
CA SER A 100 13.51 13.34 10.12
C SER A 100 12.40 13.81 9.17
N ARG A 101 12.25 15.13 9.07
CA ARG A 101 11.30 15.72 8.11
C ARG A 101 11.68 15.35 6.68
N GLU A 102 12.94 15.42 6.34
CA GLU A 102 13.49 15.11 5.02
C GLU A 102 13.20 13.65 4.65
N ALA A 103 13.42 12.71 5.56
CA ALA A 103 13.15 11.29 5.37
C ALA A 103 11.65 11.02 5.09
N ARG A 104 10.76 11.69 5.82
CA ARG A 104 9.30 11.58 5.58
C ARG A 104 8.89 12.17 4.23
N VAL A 105 9.45 13.31 3.85
CA VAL A 105 9.19 13.92 2.54
C VAL A 105 9.72 13.05 1.41
N ASN A 106 10.91 12.47 1.56
CA ASN A 106 11.50 11.56 0.59
C ASN A 106 10.63 10.33 0.36
N MET A 107 10.15 9.71 1.44
CA MET A 107 9.23 8.57 1.34
C MET A 107 7.97 8.97 0.56
N ARG A 108 7.35 10.10 0.90
CA ARG A 108 6.16 10.60 0.20
C ARG A 108 6.43 10.87 -1.27
N ASN A 109 7.52 11.56 -1.61
CA ASN A 109 7.85 11.89 -2.99
C ASN A 109 8.03 10.64 -3.85
N LEU A 110 8.71 9.62 -3.31
CA LEU A 110 8.87 8.36 -4.01
C LEU A 110 7.54 7.58 -4.11
N THR A 111 6.73 7.56 -3.06
CA THR A 111 5.40 6.93 -3.06
C THR A 111 4.50 7.55 -4.12
N GLU A 112 4.42 8.90 -4.17
CA GLU A 112 3.63 9.61 -5.19
C GLU A 112 4.15 9.34 -6.61
N ARG A 113 5.46 9.21 -6.78
CA ARG A 113 6.03 8.86 -8.09
C ARG A 113 5.70 7.43 -8.53
N LEU A 114 5.46 6.52 -7.58
CA LEU A 114 5.07 5.13 -7.85
C LEU A 114 3.56 4.95 -8.05
N ARG A 115 2.75 5.88 -7.58
CA ARG A 115 1.28 5.81 -7.63
C ARG A 115 0.72 5.49 -9.03
N PRO A 116 1.17 6.11 -10.14
CA PRO A 116 0.68 5.76 -11.47
C PRO A 116 0.89 4.30 -11.88
N ILE A 117 1.93 3.62 -11.36
CA ILE A 117 2.13 2.19 -11.60
C ILE A 117 1.02 1.38 -10.89
N TRP A 118 0.70 1.77 -9.67
CA TRP A 118 -0.36 1.13 -8.87
C TRP A 118 -1.75 1.35 -9.48
N GLU A 119 -2.02 2.57 -9.92
CA GLU A 119 -3.32 2.98 -10.47
C GLU A 119 -3.50 2.59 -11.95
N HIS A 120 -2.51 1.92 -12.56
CA HIS A 120 -2.51 1.56 -13.98
C HIS A 120 -2.78 2.77 -14.92
N THR A 121 -2.34 3.94 -14.52
CA THR A 121 -2.36 5.11 -15.40
C THR A 121 -1.17 5.04 -16.36
N ASP A 122 -1.38 5.43 -17.64
CA ASP A 122 -0.44 5.21 -18.74
C ASP A 122 0.84 6.08 -18.70
N GLU A 123 1.19 6.64 -17.56
CA GLU A 123 2.41 7.40 -17.44
C GLU A 123 3.64 6.47 -17.40
N GLU A 124 4.64 6.77 -18.20
CA GLU A 124 5.96 6.13 -18.17
C GLU A 124 6.70 6.54 -16.87
N VAL A 125 6.37 5.90 -15.79
CA VAL A 125 7.01 6.15 -14.48
C VAL A 125 8.44 5.60 -14.46
N VAL A 126 8.63 4.44 -15.09
CA VAL A 126 9.93 3.78 -15.25
C VAL A 126 10.45 4.07 -16.65
N ASP A 127 11.60 4.69 -16.75
CA ASP A 127 12.21 4.99 -18.04
C ASP A 127 12.76 3.71 -18.72
N GLN A 128 13.23 3.84 -19.98
CA GLN A 128 13.76 2.72 -20.77
C GLN A 128 15.00 2.07 -20.13
N SER A 129 15.68 2.76 -19.22
CA SER A 129 16.82 2.21 -18.47
C SER A 129 16.41 1.39 -17.24
N GLY A 130 15.13 1.34 -16.91
CA GLY A 130 14.62 0.71 -15.71
C GLY A 130 14.81 1.57 -14.46
N ALA A 131 14.77 2.90 -14.60
CA ALA A 131 14.95 3.83 -13.51
C ALA A 131 13.72 4.73 -13.31
N ILE A 132 13.57 5.21 -12.08
CA ILE A 132 12.60 6.23 -11.68
C ILE A 132 13.37 7.50 -11.33
N ASN A 133 13.00 8.61 -11.95
CA ASN A 133 13.54 9.92 -11.62
C ASN A 133 12.66 10.61 -10.56
N VAL A 134 13.24 10.99 -9.45
CA VAL A 134 12.54 11.60 -8.32
C VAL A 134 13.37 12.70 -7.67
N ASN A 135 12.71 13.73 -7.16
CA ASN A 135 13.35 14.77 -6.37
C ASN A 135 13.34 14.35 -4.90
N LEU A 136 14.50 14.27 -4.30
CA LEU A 136 14.69 13.88 -2.91
C LEU A 136 15.50 14.93 -2.15
N PHE A 137 15.38 14.95 -0.83
CA PHE A 137 16.11 15.85 0.05
C PHE A 137 17.23 15.11 0.77
N ARG A 138 18.41 15.73 0.78
CA ARG A 138 19.52 15.30 1.61
C ARG A 138 19.25 15.59 3.08
N ASN A 139 19.97 14.95 3.96
CA ASN A 139 19.81 15.12 5.41
C ASN A 139 20.09 16.56 5.90
N ASP A 140 20.78 17.37 5.11
CA ASP A 140 21.03 18.79 5.36
C ASP A 140 19.93 19.73 4.81
N GLY A 141 18.88 19.17 4.23
CA GLY A 141 17.75 19.90 3.65
C GLY A 141 17.97 20.36 2.21
N THR A 142 19.13 20.12 1.60
CA THR A 142 19.35 20.43 0.18
C THR A 142 18.67 19.44 -0.73
N GLU A 143 18.15 19.90 -1.87
CA GLU A 143 17.46 19.06 -2.83
C GLU A 143 18.40 18.35 -3.80
N ALA A 144 18.21 17.07 -3.99
CA ALA A 144 18.76 16.26 -5.08
C ALA A 144 17.71 16.13 -6.18
N VAL A 145 17.80 17.02 -7.18
CA VAL A 145 16.80 17.10 -8.27
C VAL A 145 17.03 15.99 -9.28
N GLY A 146 15.94 15.32 -9.68
CA GLY A 146 15.98 14.33 -10.76
C GLY A 146 16.88 13.13 -10.44
N LEU A 147 16.98 12.72 -9.17
CA LEU A 147 17.78 11.57 -8.79
C LEU A 147 17.21 10.29 -9.41
N SER A 148 17.99 9.63 -10.25
CA SER A 148 17.61 8.38 -10.90
C SER A 148 17.82 7.21 -9.95
N LEU A 149 16.74 6.49 -9.61
CA LEU A 149 16.75 5.29 -8.79
C LEU A 149 16.45 4.06 -9.66
N ILE A 150 17.34 3.07 -9.61
CA ILE A 150 17.14 1.82 -10.33
C ILE A 150 15.96 1.07 -9.75
N THR A 151 15.04 0.66 -10.63
CA THR A 151 13.91 -0.20 -10.28
C THR A 151 13.67 -1.22 -11.39
N ASN A 152 12.96 -2.28 -11.06
CA ASN A 152 12.56 -3.28 -12.04
C ASN A 152 11.02 -3.41 -11.95
N ARG A 153 10.33 -3.03 -13.03
CA ARG A 153 8.86 -3.04 -13.08
C ARG A 153 8.28 -4.42 -12.74
N GLU A 154 8.80 -5.49 -13.33
CA GLU A 154 8.32 -6.85 -13.05
C GLU A 154 8.48 -7.23 -11.57
N ARG A 155 9.55 -6.75 -10.94
CA ARG A 155 9.81 -7.01 -9.53
C ARG A 155 8.87 -6.21 -8.64
N VAL A 156 8.55 -4.97 -9.00
CA VAL A 156 7.54 -4.14 -8.33
C VAL A 156 6.18 -4.82 -8.41
N GLU A 157 5.72 -5.19 -9.59
CA GLU A 157 4.46 -5.89 -9.80
C GLU A 157 4.39 -7.20 -9.01
N ARG A 158 5.46 -8.00 -9.01
CA ARG A 158 5.55 -9.25 -8.25
C ARG A 158 5.45 -9.04 -6.73
N LEU A 159 5.99 -7.94 -6.20
CA LEU A 159 5.86 -7.59 -4.78
C LEU A 159 4.42 -7.24 -4.44
N ILE A 160 3.74 -6.48 -5.28
CA ILE A 160 2.32 -6.14 -5.15
C ILE A 160 1.48 -7.42 -5.08
N TYR A 161 1.60 -8.29 -6.08
CA TYR A 161 0.84 -9.54 -6.13
C TYR A 161 1.07 -10.42 -4.88
N ARG A 162 2.34 -10.60 -4.49
CA ARG A 162 2.68 -11.38 -3.29
C ARG A 162 2.10 -10.78 -2.00
N ARG A 163 1.98 -9.47 -1.93
CA ARG A 163 1.43 -8.81 -0.75
C ARG A 163 -0.08 -9.00 -0.69
N ILE A 164 -0.76 -8.88 -1.81
CA ILE A 164 -2.20 -9.14 -1.93
C ILE A 164 -2.50 -10.60 -1.61
N GLU A 165 -1.79 -11.56 -2.23
CA GLU A 165 -1.99 -13.00 -1.99
C GLU A 165 -1.80 -13.42 -0.52
N LYS A 166 -0.95 -12.74 0.23
CA LYS A 166 -0.73 -13.04 1.66
C LYS A 166 -1.76 -12.41 2.58
N GLY A 167 -2.46 -11.38 2.11
CA GLY A 167 -3.49 -10.68 2.88
C GLY A 167 -4.89 -11.25 2.69
N ILE A 168 -5.07 -12.13 1.70
CA ILE A 168 -6.31 -12.88 1.45
C ILE A 168 -6.16 -14.31 1.98
#